data_ec5b5ae590b621526152312affa5877a
#
_entry.id   ec5b5ae590b621526152312affa5877a
#
_cell.length_a   1.000
_cell.length_b   1.000
_cell.length_c   1.000
_cell.angle_alpha   90.00
_cell.angle_beta   90.00
_cell.angle_gamma   90.00
#
_symmetry.space_group_name_H-M   'P 1'
#
loop_
_entity.id
_entity.type
_entity.pdbx_description
1 polymer ?
#
loop_
_entity_poly.entity_id
_entity_poly.type
_entity_poly.pdbx_seq_one_letter_code
_entity_poly.pdbx_strand_id
1 'polypeptide(L)'
;VVMADYKKNQGSTAVINQQALEHIQPTSVADVLSLIPGGLFRESSATGFNRISLRQSGSDDNTSLGMAVVMDGIPQDNDGFRASIPGLSTDEYSDRLGMNRGIDLKTLSTDHIRKIEIVKGISSAKLGNLSSGVIQTTSKIGITPAQLRMKVDPLTKLIYLGKGFRISPKMGYLHTGIDYTSVYDDRRDPMSKYSRLTGQ
;
A
#
# COMPACT_ATOMS: atom_id res chain seq x y z
N VAL A 1 -12.08 15.27 12.75
CA VAL A 1 -10.82 14.99 13.43
C VAL A 1 -10.46 13.53 13.11
N VAL A 2 -9.47 13.31 12.25
CA VAL A 2 -8.96 11.97 11.95
C VAL A 2 -8.15 11.53 13.16
N MET A 3 -8.73 10.71 14.02
CA MET A 3 -8.01 10.11 15.13
C MET A 3 -7.36 8.82 14.65
N ALA A 4 -6.04 8.81 14.58
CA ALA A 4 -5.30 7.57 14.59
C ALA A 4 -5.42 6.97 16.00
N ASP A 5 -6.13 5.86 16.11
CA ASP A 5 -6.34 5.21 17.39
C ASP A 5 -5.04 4.50 17.79
N TYR A 6 -4.29 5.09 18.70
CA TYR A 6 -3.08 4.49 19.24
C TYR A 6 -3.47 3.43 20.28
N LYS A 7 -3.37 2.17 19.89
CA LYS A 7 -3.48 1.08 20.86
C LYS A 7 -2.42 1.23 21.97
N LYS A 8 -2.88 1.44 23.19
CA LYS A 8 -2.13 1.84 24.39
C LYS A 8 -1.06 0.84 24.88
N ASN A 9 -0.86 -0.31 24.23
CA ASN A 9 -0.07 -1.42 24.82
C ASN A 9 1.03 -2.03 23.95
N GLN A 10 1.31 -1.51 22.78
CA GLN A 10 2.48 -2.01 22.04
C GLN A 10 3.10 -0.82 21.33
N GLY A 11 4.23 -0.35 21.82
CA GLY A 11 5.08 0.68 21.22
C GLY A 11 4.56 1.34 19.94
N SER A 12 4.93 2.17 19.27
CA SER A 12 4.49 2.98 18.17
C SER A 12 3.66 2.24 17.08
N THR A 13 2.46 1.77 17.39
CA THR A 13 1.50 1.22 16.42
C THR A 13 0.55 2.30 15.96
N ALA A 14 0.44 2.53 14.65
CA ALA A 14 -0.56 3.39 14.04
C ALA A 14 -1.64 2.52 13.40
N VAL A 15 -2.91 2.86 13.66
CA VAL A 15 -4.07 2.16 13.09
C VAL A 15 -4.87 3.16 12.27
N ILE A 16 -5.09 2.85 11.01
CA ILE A 16 -5.90 3.64 10.09
C ILE A 16 -7.11 2.80 9.74
N ASN A 17 -8.27 3.25 10.20
CA ASN A 17 -9.53 2.56 9.98
C ASN A 17 -10.18 2.98 8.64
N GLN A 18 -11.26 2.29 8.27
CA GLN A 18 -12.00 2.56 7.04
C GLN A 18 -12.48 4.01 6.95
N GLN A 19 -12.94 4.58 8.06
CA GLN A 19 -13.46 5.95 8.11
C GLN A 19 -12.37 6.99 7.78
N ALA A 20 -11.15 6.74 8.28
CA ALA A 20 -10.00 7.57 7.96
C ALA A 20 -9.60 7.42 6.48
N LEU A 21 -9.61 6.19 5.94
CA LEU A 21 -9.35 5.94 4.52
C LEU A 21 -10.36 6.63 3.61
N GLU A 22 -11.64 6.58 3.97
CA GLU A 22 -12.71 7.25 3.22
C GLU A 22 -12.59 8.78 3.26
N HIS A 23 -12.09 9.33 4.37
CA HIS A 23 -11.89 10.78 4.50
C HIS A 23 -10.66 11.27 3.71
N ILE A 24 -9.58 10.52 3.76
CA ILE A 24 -8.31 10.88 3.10
C ILE A 24 -8.38 10.61 1.58
N GLN A 25 -9.17 9.62 1.18
CA GLN A 25 -9.32 9.16 -0.20
C GLN A 25 -7.97 8.86 -0.90
N PRO A 26 -7.11 8.05 -0.28
CA PRO A 26 -5.82 7.71 -0.86
C PRO A 26 -6.01 6.87 -2.12
N THR A 27 -5.07 6.96 -3.03
CA THR A 27 -5.08 6.18 -4.28
C THR A 27 -4.44 4.80 -4.08
N SER A 28 -3.49 4.75 -3.15
CA SER A 28 -2.71 3.55 -2.84
C SER A 28 -2.28 3.52 -1.37
N VAL A 29 -1.75 2.39 -0.93
CA VAL A 29 -1.17 2.27 0.42
C VAL A 29 0.03 3.21 0.59
N ALA A 30 0.76 3.51 -0.49
CA ALA A 30 1.86 4.48 -0.43
C ALA A 30 1.41 5.85 0.09
N ASP A 31 0.25 6.34 -0.39
CA ASP A 31 -0.30 7.64 0.02
C ASP A 31 -0.68 7.65 1.51
N VAL A 32 -1.16 6.52 2.01
CA VAL A 32 -1.53 6.36 3.43
C VAL A 32 -0.31 6.45 4.34
N LEU A 33 0.81 5.88 3.91
CA LEU A 33 2.04 5.89 4.70
C LEU A 33 2.64 7.28 4.85
N SER A 34 2.38 8.17 3.91
CA SER A 34 2.81 9.57 3.97
C SER A 34 2.25 10.32 5.17
N LEU A 35 1.13 9.85 5.72
CA LEU A 35 0.44 10.49 6.84
C LEU A 35 0.94 10.03 8.21
N ILE A 36 1.89 9.09 8.24
CA ILE A 36 2.38 8.51 9.49
C ILE A 36 3.54 9.33 10.03
N PRO A 37 3.43 9.87 11.26
CA PRO A 37 4.52 10.60 11.87
C PRO A 37 5.79 9.74 12.01
N GLY A 38 6.94 10.28 11.60
CA GLY A 38 8.24 9.62 11.71
C GLY A 38 8.55 8.61 10.60
N GLY A 39 7.74 8.53 9.54
CA GLY A 39 8.12 7.96 8.26
C GLY A 39 8.91 8.98 7.45
N LEU A 40 9.90 8.55 6.68
CA LEU A 40 10.45 9.39 5.63
C LEU A 40 9.39 9.49 4.53
N PHE A 41 8.78 10.67 4.44
CA PHE A 41 7.87 10.96 3.36
C PHE A 41 8.67 11.08 2.06
N ARG A 42 8.40 10.18 1.15
CA ARG A 42 8.78 10.33 -0.25
C ARG A 42 7.49 10.49 -1.05
N GLU A 43 7.42 11.52 -1.84
CA GLU A 43 6.25 11.74 -2.69
C GLU A 43 6.04 10.52 -3.58
N SER A 44 4.79 10.05 -3.65
CA SER A 44 4.44 8.89 -4.45
C SER A 44 4.60 9.24 -5.93
N SER A 45 5.54 8.58 -6.59
CA SER A 45 5.80 8.76 -8.02
C SER A 45 5.02 7.74 -8.84
N ALA A 46 4.48 8.15 -9.98
CA ALA A 46 3.81 7.24 -10.91
C ALA A 46 4.82 6.31 -11.58
N THR A 47 5.99 6.81 -11.93
CA THR A 47 7.05 6.04 -12.63
C THR A 47 8.01 5.37 -11.66
N GLY A 48 8.29 6.01 -10.51
CA GLY A 48 9.17 5.47 -9.49
C GLY A 48 8.58 4.30 -8.71
N PHE A 49 9.45 3.55 -8.05
CA PHE A 49 9.07 2.47 -7.14
C PHE A 49 8.78 3.04 -5.73
N ASN A 50 7.57 2.84 -5.23
CA ASN A 50 7.15 3.35 -3.93
C ASN A 50 7.40 2.32 -2.84
N ARG A 51 8.53 2.46 -2.17
CA ARG A 51 8.99 1.57 -1.10
C ARG A 51 8.45 1.97 0.25
N ILE A 52 8.42 0.98 1.13
CA ILE A 52 8.25 1.22 2.55
C ILE A 52 9.59 1.66 3.12
N SER A 53 9.64 2.85 3.71
CA SER A 53 10.77 3.29 4.52
C SER A 53 10.25 3.82 5.84
N LEU A 54 10.46 3.07 6.92
CA LEU A 54 10.16 3.49 8.27
C LEU A 54 11.47 3.48 9.07
N ARG A 55 11.82 4.61 9.66
CA ARG A 55 12.98 4.77 10.55
C ARG A 55 14.36 4.48 9.93
N GLN A 56 14.51 4.55 8.64
CA GLN A 56 15.82 4.38 8.01
C GLN A 56 16.32 5.74 7.58
N SER A 57 17.55 6.06 7.97
CA SER A 57 18.28 7.21 7.46
C SER A 57 19.17 6.71 6.33
N GLY A 58 18.86 7.10 5.10
CA GLY A 58 19.67 6.78 3.94
C GLY A 58 18.84 6.51 2.70
N SER A 59 19.47 6.68 1.56
CA SER A 59 18.92 6.39 0.23
C SER A 59 19.17 4.93 -0.20
N ASP A 60 19.52 4.05 0.73
CA ASP A 60 19.89 2.68 0.42
C ASP A 60 18.74 1.90 -0.19
N ASP A 61 18.98 1.34 -1.35
CA ASP A 61 18.06 0.51 -2.09
C ASP A 61 17.72 -0.82 -1.41
N ASN A 62 18.45 -1.15 -0.36
CA ASN A 62 18.25 -2.34 0.49
C ASN A 62 17.27 -2.16 1.63
N THR A 63 16.60 -1.02 1.72
CA THR A 63 15.78 -0.65 2.89
C THR A 63 14.47 -1.42 2.99
N SER A 64 14.10 -2.22 2.01
CA SER A 64 12.96 -3.14 2.12
C SER A 64 13.25 -4.33 3.03
N LEU A 65 14.52 -4.67 3.23
CA LEU A 65 14.93 -5.66 4.22
C LEU A 65 14.56 -5.18 5.63
N GLY A 66 13.78 -5.97 6.33
CA GLY A 66 13.35 -5.64 7.68
C GLY A 66 11.98 -5.00 7.82
N MET A 67 11.30 -4.75 6.70
CA MET A 67 9.88 -4.40 6.67
C MET A 67 9.09 -5.56 6.07
N ALA A 68 7.93 -5.89 6.64
CA ALA A 68 7.01 -6.83 6.04
C ALA A 68 5.68 -6.18 5.69
N VAL A 69 5.06 -6.71 4.66
CA VAL A 69 3.66 -6.47 4.32
C VAL A 69 2.89 -7.74 4.55
N VAL A 70 1.83 -7.67 5.34
CA VAL A 70 0.94 -8.80 5.64
C VAL A 70 -0.47 -8.43 5.20
N MET A 71 -1.03 -9.19 4.27
CA MET A 71 -2.39 -8.99 3.78
C MET A 71 -3.29 -10.11 4.29
N ASP A 72 -4.31 -9.74 5.07
CA ASP A 72 -5.26 -10.69 5.68
C ASP A 72 -4.57 -11.85 6.44
N GLY A 73 -3.47 -11.55 7.10
CA GLY A 73 -2.66 -12.54 7.84
C GLY A 73 -1.66 -13.32 6.99
N ILE A 74 -1.62 -13.12 5.68
CA ILE A 74 -0.69 -13.78 4.76
C ILE A 74 0.50 -12.85 4.51
N PRO A 75 1.72 -13.24 4.90
CA PRO A 75 2.92 -12.47 4.57
C PRO A 75 3.10 -12.39 3.06
N GLN A 76 3.35 -11.20 2.57
CA GLN A 76 3.71 -10.98 1.18
C GLN A 76 5.22 -11.09 1.03
N ASP A 77 5.65 -11.68 -0.08
CA ASP A 77 7.07 -11.77 -0.39
C ASP A 77 7.66 -10.37 -0.61
N ASN A 78 8.40 -9.92 0.38
CA ASN A 78 9.13 -8.65 0.36
C ASN A 78 10.61 -8.84 0.07
N ASP A 79 11.07 -10.09 0.02
CA ASP A 79 12.46 -10.49 -0.16
C ASP A 79 12.75 -11.00 -1.59
N GLY A 80 11.74 -11.00 -2.45
CA GLY A 80 11.83 -11.48 -3.82
C GLY A 80 12.86 -10.70 -4.64
N PHE A 81 13.81 -11.40 -5.21
CA PHE A 81 14.74 -10.87 -6.19
C PHE A 81 13.98 -10.53 -7.47
N ARG A 82 13.70 -9.27 -7.69
CA ARG A 82 13.24 -8.80 -8.98
C ARG A 82 14.47 -8.56 -9.86
N ALA A 83 14.72 -9.49 -10.76
CA ALA A 83 15.67 -9.25 -11.83
C ALA A 83 15.26 -7.99 -12.59
N SER A 84 16.09 -6.97 -12.54
CA SER A 84 15.93 -5.79 -13.37
C SER A 84 16.17 -6.21 -14.81
N ILE A 85 15.27 -5.83 -15.72
CA ILE A 85 15.50 -6.06 -17.15
C ILE A 85 16.47 -4.97 -17.60
N PRO A 86 17.69 -5.31 -18.02
CA PRO A 86 18.66 -4.32 -18.47
C PRO A 86 18.07 -3.49 -19.62
N GLY A 87 18.13 -2.18 -19.49
CA GLY A 87 17.65 -1.24 -20.51
C GLY A 87 16.22 -0.73 -20.35
N LEU A 88 15.49 -1.13 -19.32
CA LEU A 88 14.12 -0.64 -19.06
C LEU A 88 14.04 0.44 -17.98
N SER A 89 15.12 0.75 -17.30
CA SER A 89 15.20 1.75 -16.25
C SER A 89 16.04 2.95 -16.69
N THR A 90 15.57 4.13 -16.29
CA THR A 90 16.27 5.39 -16.56
C THR A 90 17.47 5.62 -15.63
N ASP A 91 17.63 4.81 -14.60
CA ASP A 91 18.74 4.85 -13.66
C ASP A 91 19.64 3.63 -13.82
N GLU A 92 20.62 3.74 -14.72
CA GLU A 92 21.60 2.70 -15.04
C GLU A 92 22.35 2.13 -13.83
N TYR A 93 22.47 2.90 -12.76
CA TYR A 93 23.22 2.51 -11.56
C TYR A 93 22.40 1.70 -10.56
N SER A 94 21.14 2.03 -10.36
CA SER A 94 20.25 1.30 -9.44
C SER A 94 19.78 -0.04 -10.02
N ASP A 95 19.77 -0.19 -11.34
CA ASP A 95 19.42 -1.43 -12.01
C ASP A 95 20.53 -2.52 -11.91
N ARG A 96 21.79 -2.10 -11.84
CA ARG A 96 22.93 -3.03 -11.76
C ARG A 96 23.06 -3.73 -10.40
N LEU A 97 22.55 -3.13 -9.35
CA LEU A 97 22.67 -3.70 -8.00
C LEU A 97 21.58 -4.70 -7.66
N GLY A 98 20.56 -4.89 -8.53
CA GLY A 98 19.58 -5.99 -8.48
C GLY A 98 18.98 -6.31 -7.11
N MET A 99 19.15 -5.42 -6.15
CA MET A 99 18.84 -5.69 -4.76
C MET A 99 17.37 -5.48 -4.48
N ASN A 100 16.90 -6.31 -3.64
CA ASN A 100 15.55 -6.43 -3.13
C ASN A 100 14.85 -5.08 -2.94
N ARG A 101 13.92 -4.74 -3.83
CA ARG A 101 13.13 -3.51 -3.77
C ARG A 101 11.85 -3.67 -2.95
N GLY A 102 11.54 -4.90 -2.54
CA GLY A 102 10.31 -5.19 -1.82
C GLY A 102 9.05 -5.04 -2.67
N ILE A 103 7.93 -4.82 -2.01
CA ILE A 103 6.63 -4.62 -2.65
C ILE A 103 6.47 -3.15 -3.03
N ASP A 104 6.04 -2.91 -4.27
CA ASP A 104 5.66 -1.57 -4.70
C ASP A 104 4.27 -1.21 -4.15
N LEU A 105 4.24 -0.33 -3.16
CA LEU A 105 3.02 0.04 -2.43
C LEU A 105 1.98 0.75 -3.30
N LYS A 106 2.36 1.31 -4.44
CA LYS A 106 1.39 1.90 -5.38
C LYS A 106 0.50 0.84 -6.02
N THR A 107 0.95 -0.43 -6.05
CA THR A 107 0.16 -1.54 -6.58
C THR A 107 -0.97 -1.97 -5.66
N LEU A 108 -0.89 -1.60 -4.37
CA LEU A 108 -1.89 -1.97 -3.37
C LEU A 108 -3.01 -0.92 -3.32
N SER A 109 -4.19 -1.30 -3.79
CA SER A 109 -5.39 -0.47 -3.71
C SER A 109 -5.88 -0.34 -2.28
N THR A 110 -6.30 0.87 -1.89
CA THR A 110 -6.91 1.11 -0.58
C THR A 110 -8.42 0.90 -0.58
N ASP A 111 -9.04 0.80 -1.74
CA ASP A 111 -10.49 0.68 -1.86
C ASP A 111 -11.04 -0.64 -1.32
N HIS A 112 -10.24 -1.69 -1.37
CA HIS A 112 -10.58 -3.00 -0.85
C HIS A 112 -10.22 -3.18 0.63
N ILE A 113 -9.50 -2.22 1.22
CA ILE A 113 -8.97 -2.31 2.58
C ILE A 113 -9.95 -1.69 3.57
N ARG A 114 -10.21 -2.41 4.65
CA ARG A 114 -10.99 -1.93 5.80
C ARG A 114 -10.11 -1.25 6.83
N LYS A 115 -8.89 -1.75 7.02
CA LYS A 115 -8.00 -1.33 8.09
C LYS A 115 -6.54 -1.53 7.70
N ILE A 116 -5.71 -0.57 8.03
CA ILE A 116 -4.26 -0.67 7.92
C ILE A 116 -3.67 -0.49 9.31
N GLU A 117 -2.88 -1.46 9.77
CA GLU A 117 -2.11 -1.39 11.00
C GLU A 117 -0.63 -1.33 10.67
N ILE A 118 0.06 -0.36 11.23
CA ILE A 118 1.47 -0.16 11.01
C ILE A 118 2.17 -0.23 12.36
N VAL A 119 2.98 -1.25 12.54
CA VAL A 119 3.81 -1.45 13.72
C VAL A 119 5.21 -0.98 13.38
N LYS A 120 5.69 0.06 14.09
CA LYS A 120 7.02 0.62 13.92
C LYS A 120 7.97 -0.05 14.93
N GLY A 121 9.06 -0.59 14.45
CA GLY A 121 10.06 -1.25 15.29
C GLY A 121 9.86 -2.77 15.39
N ILE A 122 10.27 -3.33 16.52
CA ILE A 122 10.26 -4.80 16.72
C ILE A 122 8.81 -5.29 16.76
N SER A 123 8.46 -6.12 15.80
CA SER A 123 7.18 -6.76 15.71
C SER A 123 7.13 -8.07 16.49
N SER A 124 5.98 -8.74 16.50
CA SER A 124 5.82 -10.05 17.13
C SER A 124 6.78 -11.09 16.54
N ALA A 125 7.33 -11.94 17.39
CA ALA A 125 8.20 -13.06 16.99
C ALA A 125 7.54 -14.06 16.00
N LYS A 126 6.22 -13.97 15.80
CA LYS A 126 5.50 -14.75 14.80
C LYS A 126 5.82 -14.32 13.37
N LEU A 127 6.29 -13.10 13.19
CA LEU A 127 6.68 -12.53 11.91
C LEU A 127 8.22 -12.52 11.91
N GLY A 128 8.82 -13.46 11.24
CA GLY A 128 10.30 -13.54 11.11
C GLY A 128 10.86 -12.43 10.23
N ASN A 129 12.18 -12.24 10.28
CA ASN A 129 12.96 -11.35 9.40
C ASN A 129 12.55 -9.86 9.42
N LEU A 130 12.09 -9.35 10.57
CA LEU A 130 11.67 -7.97 10.74
C LEU A 130 12.58 -7.21 11.67
N SER A 131 13.19 -6.13 11.18
CA SER A 131 14.00 -5.22 11.99
C SER A 131 13.37 -3.83 12.14
N SER A 132 12.56 -3.40 11.19
CA SER A 132 12.09 -2.02 11.09
C SER A 132 10.59 -1.85 11.31
N GLY A 133 9.77 -2.86 11.00
CA GLY A 133 8.34 -2.81 11.23
C GLY A 133 7.52 -3.69 10.30
N VAL A 134 6.18 -3.61 10.46
CA VAL A 134 5.23 -4.36 9.64
C VAL A 134 4.02 -3.51 9.28
N ILE A 135 3.54 -3.67 8.06
CA ILE A 135 2.26 -3.16 7.60
C ILE A 135 1.30 -4.32 7.48
N GLN A 136 0.23 -4.28 8.25
CA GLN A 136 -0.83 -5.27 8.18
C GLN A 136 -2.06 -4.63 7.56
N THR A 137 -2.56 -5.20 6.49
CA THR A 137 -3.82 -4.78 5.87
C THR A 137 -4.89 -5.83 6.12
N THR A 138 -6.11 -5.35 6.34
CA THR A 138 -7.30 -6.21 6.48
C THR A 138 -8.30 -5.79 5.43
N SER A 139 -8.74 -6.73 4.62
CA SER A 139 -9.70 -6.51 3.54
C SER A 139 -11.12 -6.24 4.06
N LYS A 140 -11.95 -5.60 3.25
CA LYS A 140 -13.36 -5.42 3.52
C LYS A 140 -14.08 -6.76 3.46
N ILE A 141 -14.80 -7.10 4.52
CA ILE A 141 -15.61 -8.32 4.64
C ILE A 141 -16.98 -7.95 5.16
N GLY A 142 -18.01 -8.65 4.73
CA GLY A 142 -19.37 -8.47 5.24
C GLY A 142 -20.32 -7.84 4.23
N ILE A 143 -21.52 -7.52 4.70
CA ILE A 143 -22.52 -6.84 3.88
C ILE A 143 -22.17 -5.35 3.82
N THR A 144 -21.86 -4.87 2.64
CA THR A 144 -21.63 -3.45 2.40
C THR A 144 -22.55 -2.98 1.27
N PRO A 145 -23.12 -1.78 1.37
CA PRO A 145 -23.88 -1.21 0.26
C PRO A 145 -22.99 -1.10 -0.99
N ALA A 146 -23.61 -1.00 -2.15
CA ALA A 146 -22.87 -0.70 -3.37
C ALA A 146 -22.19 0.67 -3.22
N GLN A 147 -20.88 0.69 -3.40
CA GLN A 147 -20.04 1.89 -3.29
C GLN A 147 -19.46 2.19 -4.67
N LEU A 148 -19.69 3.41 -5.13
CA LEU A 148 -19.01 3.99 -6.28
C LEU A 148 -18.14 5.13 -5.78
N ARG A 149 -16.85 5.06 -6.05
CA ARG A 149 -15.91 6.15 -5.78
C ARG A 149 -15.29 6.61 -7.08
N MET A 150 -15.31 7.92 -7.28
CA MET A 150 -14.66 8.56 -8.42
C MET A 150 -13.77 9.67 -7.91
N LYS A 151 -12.52 9.68 -8.34
CA LYS A 151 -11.56 10.74 -8.07
C LYS A 151 -11.00 11.23 -9.41
N VAL A 152 -11.08 12.53 -9.64
CA VAL A 152 -10.57 13.16 -10.85
C VAL A 152 -9.77 14.38 -10.46
N ASP A 153 -8.46 14.25 -10.50
CA ASP A 153 -7.49 15.31 -10.27
C ASP A 153 -6.72 15.59 -11.57
N PRO A 154 -5.99 16.69 -11.68
CA PRO A 154 -5.16 16.96 -12.85
C PRO A 154 -4.21 15.83 -13.23
N LEU A 155 -3.67 15.10 -12.24
CA LEU A 155 -2.69 14.02 -12.42
C LEU A 155 -3.27 12.63 -12.16
N THR A 156 -4.43 12.53 -11.48
CA THR A 156 -4.98 11.25 -11.03
C THR A 156 -6.42 11.08 -11.51
N LYS A 157 -6.71 9.90 -12.04
CA LYS A 157 -8.08 9.44 -12.32
C LYS A 157 -8.26 8.08 -11.66
N LEU A 158 -9.31 7.96 -10.83
CA LEU A 158 -9.65 6.71 -10.16
C LEU A 158 -11.15 6.48 -10.25
N ILE A 159 -11.52 5.24 -10.54
CA ILE A 159 -12.90 4.76 -10.48
C ILE A 159 -12.89 3.43 -9.72
N TYR A 160 -13.68 3.34 -8.69
CA TYR A 160 -13.90 2.11 -7.91
C TYR A 160 -15.38 1.80 -7.83
N LEU A 161 -15.72 0.53 -8.02
CA LEU A 161 -17.06 -0.02 -7.80
C LEU A 161 -16.93 -1.27 -6.93
N GLY A 162 -17.63 -1.32 -5.81
CA GLY A 162 -17.59 -2.47 -4.92
C GLY A 162 -18.90 -2.71 -4.19
N LYS A 163 -19.15 -3.97 -3.81
CA LYS A 163 -20.31 -4.38 -3.04
C LYS A 163 -20.02 -5.64 -2.23
N GLY A 164 -20.49 -5.67 -1.00
CA GLY A 164 -20.46 -6.85 -0.16
C GLY A 164 -21.87 -7.46 0.00
N PHE A 165 -21.97 -8.76 -0.14
CA PHE A 165 -23.24 -9.47 -0.01
C PHE A 165 -23.07 -10.79 0.74
N ARG A 166 -24.17 -11.27 1.31
CA ARG A 166 -24.23 -12.58 1.94
C ARG A 166 -24.62 -13.62 0.90
N ILE A 167 -23.79 -14.65 0.73
CA ILE A 167 -24.10 -15.76 -0.18
C ILE A 167 -25.13 -16.68 0.45
N SER A 168 -24.86 -17.15 1.67
CA SER A 168 -25.73 -18.06 2.41
C SER A 168 -25.40 -18.01 3.89
N PRO A 169 -26.34 -18.40 4.79
CA PRO A 169 -26.05 -18.56 6.21
C PRO A 169 -24.90 -19.51 6.51
N LYS A 170 -24.66 -20.50 5.63
CA LYS A 170 -23.58 -21.49 5.78
C LYS A 170 -22.31 -21.16 5.02
N MET A 171 -22.39 -20.40 3.92
CA MET A 171 -21.23 -20.07 3.07
C MET A 171 -20.59 -18.72 3.43
N GLY A 172 -21.27 -17.89 4.26
CA GLY A 172 -20.70 -16.64 4.73
C GLY A 172 -20.94 -15.45 3.80
N TYR A 173 -19.94 -14.56 3.76
CA TYR A 173 -20.01 -13.26 3.06
C TYR A 173 -19.00 -13.21 1.94
N LEU A 174 -19.36 -12.52 0.86
CA LEU A 174 -18.47 -12.20 -0.25
C LEU A 174 -18.45 -10.69 -0.45
N HIS A 175 -17.27 -10.14 -0.53
CA HIS A 175 -17.06 -8.77 -0.98
C HIS A 175 -16.38 -8.80 -2.35
N THR A 176 -16.93 -8.09 -3.31
CA THR A 176 -16.34 -7.96 -4.65
C THR A 176 -16.17 -6.49 -4.99
N GLY A 177 -15.11 -6.18 -5.67
CA GLY A 177 -14.88 -4.83 -6.14
C GLY A 177 -13.86 -4.79 -7.28
N ILE A 178 -13.96 -3.75 -8.08
CA ILE A 178 -13.01 -3.47 -9.16
C ILE A 178 -12.62 -2.00 -9.03
N ASP A 179 -11.33 -1.71 -9.07
CA ASP A 179 -10.81 -0.36 -9.19
C ASP A 179 -9.91 -0.21 -10.41
N TYR A 180 -10.05 0.92 -11.06
CA TYR A 180 -9.14 1.39 -12.08
C TYR A 180 -8.54 2.72 -11.67
N THR A 181 -7.24 2.80 -11.70
CA THR A 181 -6.49 4.01 -11.35
C THR A 181 -5.49 4.33 -12.45
N SER A 182 -5.42 5.60 -12.83
CA SER A 182 -4.43 6.13 -13.76
C SER A 182 -3.81 7.37 -13.14
N VAL A 183 -2.49 7.36 -13.00
CA VAL A 183 -1.70 8.46 -12.41
C VAL A 183 -0.63 8.89 -13.39
N TYR A 184 -0.39 10.19 -13.48
CA TYR A 184 0.68 10.80 -14.25
C TYR A 184 1.61 11.57 -13.32
N ASP A 185 2.92 11.50 -13.49
CA ASP A 185 3.88 12.41 -12.84
C ASP A 185 3.92 13.74 -13.61
N ASP A 186 3.95 13.69 -14.93
CA ASP A 186 3.81 14.84 -15.82
C ASP A 186 2.85 14.52 -16.96
N ARG A 187 1.84 15.37 -17.19
CA ARG A 187 0.91 15.20 -18.30
C ARG A 187 1.52 15.46 -19.69
N ARG A 188 2.65 16.15 -19.71
CA ARG A 188 3.37 16.46 -20.96
C ARG A 188 4.18 15.27 -21.45
N ASP A 189 4.55 14.36 -20.54
CA ASP A 189 5.28 13.16 -20.86
C ASP A 189 4.36 11.92 -20.85
N PRO A 190 4.04 11.34 -22.02
CA PRO A 190 3.22 10.13 -22.11
C PRO A 190 3.83 8.91 -21.40
N MET A 191 5.15 8.90 -21.20
CA MET A 191 5.87 7.82 -20.54
C MET A 191 5.77 7.90 -19.02
N SER A 192 5.43 9.07 -18.47
CA SER A 192 5.25 9.27 -17.02
C SER A 192 3.89 8.81 -16.49
N LYS A 193 3.33 7.74 -17.07
CA LYS A 193 2.01 7.22 -16.74
C LYS A 193 2.09 5.88 -16.04
N TYR A 194 1.35 5.74 -14.96
CA TYR A 194 1.06 4.47 -14.32
C TYR A 194 -0.45 4.17 -14.38
N SER A 195 -0.81 2.94 -14.70
CA SER A 195 -2.19 2.48 -14.65
C SER A 195 -2.29 1.17 -13.90
N ARG A 196 -3.30 1.03 -13.05
CA ARG A 196 -3.58 -0.15 -12.26
C ARG A 196 -5.05 -0.54 -12.43
N LEU A 197 -5.29 -1.83 -12.63
CA LEU A 197 -6.59 -2.46 -12.54
C LEU A 197 -6.51 -3.50 -11.43
N THR A 198 -7.33 -3.37 -10.41
CA THR A 198 -7.39 -4.31 -9.29
C THR A 198 -8.80 -4.88 -9.18
N GLY A 199 -8.89 -6.20 -8.97
CA GLY A 199 -10.15 -6.89 -8.69
C GLY A 199 -10.01 -7.70 -7.40
N GLN A 200 -11.10 -7.76 -6.63
CA GLN A 200 -11.20 -8.57 -5.42
C GLN A 200 -12.53 -9.30 -5.41
#